data_f62f02b70e85e6f3084bd3496ef160b0
#
_entry.id   f62f02b70e85e6f3084bd3496ef160b0
#
_cell.length_a   1.000
_cell.length_b   1.000
_cell.length_c   1.000
_cell.angle_alpha   90.00
_cell.angle_beta   90.00
_cell.angle_gamma   90.00
#
_symmetry.space_group_name_H-M   'P 1'
#
loop_
_entity.id
_entity.type
_entity.pdbx_description
1 polymer ?
#
loop_
_entity_poly.entity_id
_entity_poly.type
_entity_poly.pdbx_seq_one_letter_code
_entity_poly.pdbx_strand_id
1 'polypeptide(L)'
;MRNSILVFVILLAAGITGAAQNVEIHSVPIKRTSWASGQQMYQEYCAACHGENATGGGPAASACTVRPPNLTRLAAQNGGKFPFNHFYAVIQFGTQLTTPAHGTADMPIWLPLLSSLNQDREGPALQRMHNLARYVASLQAQ
;
A
#
# COMPACT_ATOMS: atom_id res chain seq x y z
N MET A 1 18.16 66.81 -33.46
CA MET A 1 18.46 65.42 -33.89
C MET A 1 18.46 64.54 -32.65
N ARG A 2 17.37 63.81 -32.39
CA ARG A 2 17.19 63.01 -31.18
C ARG A 2 17.35 61.55 -31.52
N ASN A 3 18.42 60.95 -31.03
CA ASN A 3 18.66 59.52 -31.18
C ASN A 3 17.83 58.75 -30.16
N SER A 4 16.80 58.04 -30.62
CA SER A 4 16.07 57.06 -29.81
C SER A 4 16.83 55.73 -29.82
N ILE A 5 17.39 55.38 -28.68
CA ILE A 5 17.96 54.06 -28.43
C ILE A 5 16.84 53.11 -28.02
N LEU A 6 16.48 52.21 -28.93
CA LEU A 6 15.57 51.07 -28.65
C LEU A 6 16.36 50.00 -27.92
N VAL A 7 16.09 49.85 -26.62
CA VAL A 7 16.62 48.74 -25.82
C VAL A 7 15.71 47.55 -26.03
N PHE A 8 16.16 46.52 -26.74
CA PHE A 8 15.51 45.24 -26.88
C PHE A 8 15.81 44.42 -25.61
N VAL A 9 14.81 44.28 -24.73
CA VAL A 9 14.89 43.33 -23.62
C VAL A 9 14.44 41.95 -24.12
N ILE A 10 15.37 41.08 -24.38
CA ILE A 10 15.11 39.65 -24.66
C ILE A 10 14.88 38.93 -23.34
N LEU A 11 13.61 38.67 -23.00
CA LEU A 11 13.25 37.76 -21.90
C LEU A 11 13.54 36.33 -22.34
N LEU A 12 14.62 35.74 -21.85
CA LEU A 12 14.86 34.31 -21.93
C LEU A 12 13.88 33.62 -20.97
N ALA A 13 12.78 33.12 -21.48
CA ALA A 13 11.93 32.16 -20.78
C ALA A 13 12.64 30.81 -20.75
N ALA A 14 13.40 30.54 -19.67
CA ALA A 14 13.91 29.20 -19.39
C ALA A 14 12.73 28.30 -19.05
N GLY A 15 12.22 27.58 -20.04
CA GLY A 15 11.23 26.55 -19.84
C GLY A 15 11.83 25.41 -19.01
N ILE A 16 11.42 25.28 -17.75
CA ILE A 16 11.71 24.10 -16.94
C ILE A 16 10.82 22.98 -17.48
N THR A 17 11.35 22.22 -18.44
CA THR A 17 10.74 20.96 -18.86
C THR A 17 11.00 19.96 -17.75
N GLY A 18 10.04 19.87 -16.82
CA GLY A 18 10.00 18.76 -15.86
C GLY A 18 9.87 17.45 -16.63
N ALA A 19 10.94 16.69 -16.74
CA ALA A 19 10.87 15.35 -17.26
C ALA A 19 9.98 14.52 -16.34
N ALA A 20 8.76 14.21 -16.79
CA ALA A 20 7.92 13.21 -16.14
C ALA A 20 8.69 11.88 -16.19
N GLN A 21 9.16 11.41 -15.03
CA GLN A 21 9.78 10.11 -14.94
C GLN A 21 8.69 9.06 -15.14
N ASN A 22 8.72 8.38 -16.26
CA ASN A 22 7.89 7.20 -16.48
C ASN A 22 8.36 6.11 -15.49
N VAL A 23 7.60 5.90 -14.44
CA VAL A 23 7.82 4.77 -13.52
C VAL A 23 7.34 3.52 -14.24
N GLU A 24 8.27 2.69 -14.70
CA GLU A 24 7.97 1.40 -15.29
C GLU A 24 7.67 0.41 -14.16
N ILE A 25 6.41 -0.03 -14.08
CA ILE A 25 5.98 -0.99 -13.07
C ILE A 25 6.26 -2.40 -13.60
N HIS A 26 7.30 -3.04 -13.07
CA HIS A 26 7.59 -4.44 -13.34
C HIS A 26 6.80 -5.35 -12.40
N SER A 27 5.93 -6.19 -12.96
CA SER A 27 5.27 -7.25 -12.20
C SER A 27 6.29 -8.33 -11.87
N VAL A 28 6.47 -8.63 -10.60
CA VAL A 28 7.31 -9.74 -10.13
C VAL A 28 6.44 -10.81 -9.49
N PRO A 29 6.78 -12.10 -9.61
CA PRO A 29 6.06 -13.17 -8.94
C PRO A 29 6.07 -12.96 -7.43
N ILE A 30 4.93 -13.29 -6.78
CA ILE A 30 4.83 -13.24 -5.33
C ILE A 30 5.84 -14.20 -4.70
N LYS A 31 6.66 -13.69 -3.78
CA LYS A 31 7.67 -14.48 -3.08
C LYS A 31 7.03 -15.45 -2.11
N ARG A 32 7.52 -16.69 -2.05
CA ARG A 32 7.02 -17.69 -1.11
C ARG A 32 7.45 -17.37 0.30
N THR A 33 6.51 -17.43 1.23
CA THR A 33 6.74 -17.31 2.68
C THR A 33 6.21 -18.54 3.40
N SER A 34 6.61 -18.74 4.66
CA SER A 34 5.95 -19.73 5.51
C SER A 34 4.47 -19.35 5.69
N TRP A 35 3.59 -20.32 5.45
CA TRP A 35 2.15 -20.14 5.69
C TRP A 35 1.82 -19.97 7.18
N ALA A 36 2.69 -20.47 8.07
CA ALA A 36 2.51 -20.39 9.52
C ALA A 36 3.01 -19.08 10.13
N SER A 37 3.84 -18.29 9.41
CA SER A 37 4.41 -17.06 9.93
C SER A 37 3.66 -15.83 9.42
N GLY A 38 2.73 -15.30 10.21
CA GLY A 38 2.08 -14.01 9.95
C GLY A 38 3.08 -12.86 9.87
N GLN A 39 4.11 -12.88 10.69
CA GLN A 39 5.18 -11.89 10.68
C GLN A 39 5.94 -11.89 9.36
N GLN A 40 6.39 -13.06 8.88
CA GLN A 40 7.11 -13.14 7.62
C GLN A 40 6.26 -12.69 6.44
N MET A 41 4.96 -13.08 6.43
CA MET A 41 4.02 -12.61 5.40
C MET A 41 3.84 -11.10 5.46
N TYR A 42 3.71 -10.52 6.65
CA TYR A 42 3.60 -9.08 6.82
C TYR A 42 4.83 -8.34 6.27
N GLN A 43 6.03 -8.77 6.65
CA GLN A 43 7.28 -8.16 6.20
C GLN A 43 7.43 -8.22 4.68
N GLU A 44 7.07 -9.34 4.09
CA GLU A 44 7.25 -9.55 2.65
C GLU A 44 6.17 -8.87 1.80
N TYR A 45 4.91 -8.81 2.27
CA TYR A 45 3.78 -8.41 1.44
C TYR A 45 3.17 -7.07 1.80
N CYS A 46 3.32 -6.64 3.05
CA CYS A 46 2.60 -5.48 3.60
C CYS A 46 3.52 -4.33 3.98
N ALA A 47 4.73 -4.64 4.48
CA ALA A 47 5.63 -3.64 5.05
C ALA A 47 6.11 -2.60 4.03
N ALA A 48 6.19 -2.95 2.74
CA ALA A 48 6.56 -2.02 1.68
C ALA A 48 5.68 -0.75 1.69
N CYS A 49 4.38 -0.89 1.96
CA CYS A 49 3.43 0.22 2.03
C CYS A 49 3.10 0.60 3.48
N HIS A 50 2.85 -0.39 4.36
CA HIS A 50 2.40 -0.12 5.73
C HIS A 50 3.54 0.13 6.73
N GLY A 51 4.81 -0.01 6.30
CA GLY A 51 5.98 0.13 7.18
C GLY A 51 6.25 -1.13 8.00
N GLU A 52 7.51 -1.32 8.42
CA GLU A 52 7.92 -2.48 9.23
C GLU A 52 7.18 -2.54 10.58
N ASN A 53 6.85 -1.37 11.12
CA ASN A 53 6.12 -1.19 12.39
C ASN A 53 4.60 -1.03 12.20
N ALA A 54 4.08 -1.21 10.99
CA ALA A 54 2.67 -1.11 10.63
C ALA A 54 2.00 0.27 10.83
N THR A 55 2.78 1.36 10.87
CA THR A 55 2.27 2.73 11.08
C THR A 55 1.90 3.48 9.80
N GLY A 56 2.04 2.86 8.61
CA GLY A 56 1.63 3.43 7.33
C GLY A 56 2.71 4.23 6.58
N GLY A 57 3.98 4.15 7.00
CA GLY A 57 5.11 4.89 6.44
C GLY A 57 6.13 4.01 5.72
N GLY A 58 5.72 2.98 5.01
CA GLY A 58 6.64 2.14 4.25
C GLY A 58 7.29 2.86 3.06
N PRO A 59 8.38 2.31 2.51
CA PRO A 59 9.14 2.95 1.41
C PRO A 59 8.30 3.18 0.14
N ALA A 60 7.28 2.36 -0.10
CA ALA A 60 6.38 2.52 -1.23
C ALA A 60 5.14 3.39 -0.92
N ALA A 61 4.98 3.87 0.31
CA ALA A 61 3.80 4.64 0.71
C ALA A 61 3.60 5.95 -0.09
N SER A 62 4.70 6.56 -0.56
CA SER A 62 4.66 7.78 -1.37
C SER A 62 4.14 7.55 -2.79
N ALA A 63 4.15 6.30 -3.28
CA ALA A 63 3.61 5.94 -4.59
C ALA A 63 2.10 5.63 -4.56
N CYS A 64 1.51 5.51 -3.36
CA CYS A 64 0.09 5.26 -3.20
C CYS A 64 -0.72 6.55 -3.36
N THR A 65 -1.85 6.47 -4.05
CA THR A 65 -2.79 7.59 -4.22
C THR A 65 -3.38 8.03 -2.88
N VAL A 66 -3.62 7.07 -1.99
CA VAL A 66 -4.02 7.32 -0.60
C VAL A 66 -2.99 6.72 0.33
N ARG A 67 -2.56 7.52 1.29
CA ARG A 67 -1.57 7.05 2.26
C ARG A 67 -2.05 5.78 2.97
N PRO A 68 -1.21 4.71 3.02
CA PRO A 68 -1.53 3.50 3.75
C PRO A 68 -1.86 3.79 5.22
N PRO A 69 -2.95 3.26 5.76
CA PRO A 69 -3.37 3.54 7.12
C PRO A 69 -2.42 2.92 8.16
N ASN A 70 -2.44 3.49 9.36
CA ASN A 70 -1.77 2.93 10.52
C ASN A 70 -2.55 1.70 11.03
N LEU A 71 -2.00 0.51 10.79
CA LEU A 71 -2.64 -0.75 11.17
C LEU A 71 -2.58 -1.04 12.67
N THR A 72 -1.71 -0.37 13.43
CA THR A 72 -1.61 -0.57 14.89
C THR A 72 -2.77 0.05 15.65
N ARG A 73 -3.63 0.84 14.99
CA ARG A 73 -4.77 1.54 15.62
C ARG A 73 -6.12 0.94 15.26
N LEU A 74 -6.17 -0.18 14.54
CA LEU A 74 -7.43 -0.77 14.11
C LEU A 74 -8.32 -1.17 15.31
N ALA A 75 -7.75 -1.72 16.39
CA ALA A 75 -8.51 -2.06 17.59
C ALA A 75 -9.05 -0.80 18.29
N ALA A 76 -8.22 0.24 18.44
CA ALA A 76 -8.64 1.49 19.07
C ALA A 76 -9.79 2.17 18.29
N GLN A 77 -9.78 2.08 16.96
CA GLN A 77 -10.83 2.61 16.09
C GLN A 77 -12.09 1.75 16.07
N ASN A 78 -12.04 0.54 16.66
CA ASN A 78 -13.13 -0.43 16.71
C ASN A 78 -13.50 -0.82 18.16
N GLY A 79 -13.56 0.14 19.06
CA GLY A 79 -13.99 -0.07 20.44
C GLY A 79 -13.06 -0.99 21.25
N GLY A 80 -11.75 -0.98 20.97
CA GLY A 80 -10.74 -1.77 21.67
C GLY A 80 -10.61 -3.21 21.17
N LYS A 81 -11.37 -3.60 20.14
CA LYS A 81 -11.34 -4.96 19.58
C LYS A 81 -10.80 -4.96 18.16
N PHE A 82 -9.84 -5.84 17.87
CA PHE A 82 -9.34 -5.97 16.50
C PHE A 82 -10.47 -6.42 15.55
N PRO A 83 -10.71 -5.70 14.44
CA PRO A 83 -11.84 -5.94 13.54
C PRO A 83 -11.55 -7.07 12.54
N PHE A 84 -11.47 -8.32 13.00
CA PHE A 84 -11.10 -9.47 12.16
C PHE A 84 -11.93 -9.57 10.87
N ASN A 85 -13.26 -9.44 10.97
CA ASN A 85 -14.12 -9.56 9.79
C ASN A 85 -13.83 -8.49 8.74
N HIS A 86 -13.63 -7.25 9.17
CA HIS A 86 -13.26 -6.15 8.28
C HIS A 86 -11.87 -6.39 7.67
N PHE A 87 -10.89 -6.83 8.47
CA PHE A 87 -9.55 -7.15 8.00
C PHE A 87 -9.60 -8.25 6.92
N TYR A 88 -10.35 -9.34 7.15
CA TYR A 88 -10.51 -10.39 6.15
C TYR A 88 -11.18 -9.89 4.87
N ALA A 89 -12.22 -9.07 4.99
CA ALA A 89 -12.91 -8.51 3.83
C ALA A 89 -11.96 -7.67 2.96
N VAL A 90 -11.13 -6.82 3.58
CA VAL A 90 -10.14 -5.99 2.87
C VAL A 90 -9.09 -6.85 2.17
N ILE A 91 -8.53 -7.86 2.86
CA ILE A 91 -7.51 -8.76 2.29
C ILE A 91 -8.08 -9.62 1.15
N GLN A 92 -9.33 -10.08 1.30
CA GLN A 92 -9.97 -11.00 0.38
C GLN A 92 -10.53 -10.32 -0.86
N PHE A 93 -11.12 -9.13 -0.69
CA PHE A 93 -11.88 -8.46 -1.74
C PHE A 93 -11.34 -7.09 -2.12
N GLY A 94 -10.31 -6.62 -1.41
CA GLY A 94 -9.75 -5.29 -1.60
C GLY A 94 -10.55 -4.20 -0.88
N THR A 95 -10.05 -2.98 -0.99
CA THR A 95 -10.65 -1.80 -0.33
C THR A 95 -11.92 -1.29 -1.01
N GLN A 96 -12.25 -1.76 -2.20
CA GLN A 96 -13.42 -1.30 -2.96
C GLN A 96 -14.78 -1.73 -2.39
N LEU A 97 -14.81 -2.74 -1.51
CA LEU A 97 -16.04 -3.17 -0.83
C LEU A 97 -16.40 -2.34 0.40
N THR A 98 -15.46 -1.56 0.87
CA THR A 98 -15.67 -0.64 1.98
C THR A 98 -15.77 0.76 1.38
N THR A 99 -16.83 1.49 1.67
CA THR A 99 -17.14 2.87 1.26
C THR A 99 -15.97 3.69 0.67
N PRO A 100 -16.19 4.69 -0.21
CA PRO A 100 -15.13 5.51 -0.84
C PRO A 100 -14.10 6.12 0.11
N ALA A 101 -14.39 6.12 1.42
CA ALA A 101 -13.49 6.58 2.48
C ALA A 101 -12.33 5.61 2.80
N HIS A 102 -12.33 4.37 2.28
CA HIS A 102 -11.40 3.33 2.74
C HIS A 102 -10.40 2.82 1.73
N GLY A 103 -10.25 3.43 0.57
CA GLY A 103 -9.11 3.05 -0.21
C GLY A 103 -9.24 3.18 -1.71
N THR A 104 -8.08 3.21 -2.29
CA THR A 104 -7.81 3.19 -3.71
C THR A 104 -7.46 1.77 -4.14
N ALA A 105 -7.38 1.56 -5.46
CA ALA A 105 -6.93 0.32 -6.07
C ALA A 105 -5.44 -0.01 -5.79
N ASP A 106 -4.74 0.81 -4.98
CA ASP A 106 -3.30 0.65 -4.71
C ASP A 106 -3.00 -0.58 -3.85
N MET A 107 -3.95 -1.00 -3.00
CA MET A 107 -3.78 -2.21 -2.19
C MET A 107 -4.19 -3.45 -2.99
N PRO A 108 -3.31 -4.43 -3.19
CA PRO A 108 -3.65 -5.65 -3.92
C PRO A 108 -4.77 -6.46 -3.26
N ILE A 109 -5.55 -7.17 -4.08
CA ILE A 109 -6.46 -8.21 -3.61
C ILE A 109 -5.62 -9.46 -3.32
N TRP A 110 -5.52 -9.83 -2.04
CA TRP A 110 -4.54 -10.82 -1.61
C TRP A 110 -4.99 -12.27 -1.72
N LEU A 111 -6.29 -12.57 -1.68
CA LEU A 111 -6.75 -13.96 -1.72
C LEU A 111 -6.28 -14.71 -2.97
N PRO A 112 -6.45 -14.19 -4.20
CA PRO A 112 -5.93 -14.85 -5.41
C PRO A 112 -4.41 -15.03 -5.37
N LEU A 113 -3.67 -14.00 -4.91
CA LEU A 113 -2.21 -14.04 -4.82
C LEU A 113 -1.74 -15.11 -3.82
N LEU A 114 -2.37 -15.22 -2.66
CA LEU A 114 -2.05 -16.23 -1.65
C LEU A 114 -2.46 -17.64 -2.10
N SER A 115 -3.54 -17.76 -2.89
CA SER A 115 -3.98 -19.04 -3.47
C SER A 115 -2.97 -19.56 -4.49
N SER A 116 -2.41 -18.69 -5.34
CA SER A 116 -1.40 -19.07 -6.34
C SER A 116 -0.14 -19.68 -5.73
N LEU A 117 0.21 -19.31 -4.48
CA LEU A 117 1.30 -19.94 -3.74
C LEU A 117 1.05 -21.41 -3.36
N ASN A 118 -0.20 -21.85 -3.45
CA ASN A 118 -0.65 -23.18 -3.02
C ASN A 118 -1.43 -23.91 -4.12
N GLN A 119 -1.03 -23.72 -5.39
CA GLN A 119 -1.68 -24.36 -6.54
C GLN A 119 -3.18 -24.02 -6.60
N ASP A 120 -3.52 -22.76 -6.39
CA ASP A 120 -4.87 -22.19 -6.41
C ASP A 120 -5.87 -22.83 -5.42
N ARG A 121 -5.35 -23.47 -4.37
CA ARG A 121 -6.18 -24.01 -3.28
C ARG A 121 -6.50 -22.91 -2.26
N GLU A 122 -7.78 -22.66 -2.02
CA GLU A 122 -8.24 -21.61 -1.10
C GLU A 122 -7.96 -21.93 0.38
N GLY A 123 -8.11 -23.18 0.81
CA GLY A 123 -7.93 -23.54 2.21
C GLY A 123 -6.59 -23.08 2.81
N PRO A 124 -5.44 -23.39 2.18
CA PRO A 124 -4.15 -22.87 2.62
C PRO A 124 -4.03 -21.33 2.53
N ALA A 125 -4.71 -20.69 1.55
CA ALA A 125 -4.72 -19.23 1.46
C ALA A 125 -5.49 -18.59 2.62
N LEU A 126 -6.64 -19.13 3.00
CA LEU A 126 -7.41 -18.69 4.17
C LEU A 126 -6.61 -18.87 5.46
N GLN A 127 -5.85 -19.96 5.59
CA GLN A 127 -4.97 -20.15 6.76
C GLN A 127 -3.85 -19.11 6.80
N ARG A 128 -3.26 -18.75 5.64
CA ARG A 128 -2.30 -17.64 5.56
C ARG A 128 -2.92 -16.32 6.01
N MET A 129 -4.12 -16.01 5.53
CA MET A 129 -4.85 -14.80 5.92
C MET A 129 -5.13 -14.76 7.43
N HIS A 130 -5.52 -15.91 8.00
CA HIS A 130 -5.73 -16.03 9.45
C HIS A 130 -4.46 -15.74 10.24
N ASN A 131 -3.33 -16.33 9.87
CA ASN A 131 -2.06 -16.13 10.54
C ASN A 131 -1.55 -14.69 10.38
N LEU A 132 -1.74 -14.07 9.21
CA LEU A 132 -1.44 -12.67 8.97
C LEU A 132 -2.32 -11.75 9.86
N ALA A 133 -3.63 -12.00 9.92
CA ALA A 133 -4.56 -11.24 10.75
C ALA A 133 -4.17 -11.31 12.24
N ARG A 134 -3.81 -12.50 12.74
CA ARG A 134 -3.32 -12.67 14.12
C ARG A 134 -2.05 -11.89 14.39
N TYR A 135 -1.12 -11.87 13.45
CA TYR A 135 0.08 -11.06 13.58
C TYR A 135 -0.24 -9.57 13.65
N VAL A 136 -1.05 -9.03 12.72
CA VAL A 136 -1.44 -7.62 12.75
C VAL A 136 -2.26 -7.29 14.01
N ALA A 137 -3.09 -8.21 14.50
CA ALA A 137 -3.77 -8.06 15.78
C ALA A 137 -2.81 -7.97 16.98
N SER A 138 -1.66 -8.65 16.92
CA SER A 138 -0.64 -8.56 17.97
C SER A 138 0.14 -7.24 17.99
N LEU A 139 0.08 -6.47 16.89
CA LEU A 139 0.74 -5.16 16.77
C LEU A 139 -0.12 -4.00 17.29
N GLN A 140 -1.32 -4.26 17.80
CA GLN A 140 -2.22 -3.18 18.20
C GLN A 140 -1.63 -2.39 19.37
N ALA A 141 -1.62 -1.05 19.22
CA ALA A 141 -1.27 -0.14 20.31
C ALA A 141 -2.30 -0.28 21.46
N GLN A 142 -1.78 -0.36 22.67
CA GLN A 142 -2.59 -0.35 23.90
C GLN A 142 -3.10 1.05 24.21
#